data_e2fc9fff3abc78550a345c4473260fbd
#
_entry.id   e2fc9fff3abc78550a345c4473260fbd
#
_cell.length_a   1.000
_cell.length_b   1.000
_cell.length_c   1.000
_cell.angle_alpha   90.00
_cell.angle_beta   90.00
_cell.angle_gamma   90.00
#
_symmetry.space_group_name_H-M   'P 1'
#
loop_
_entity.id
_entity.type
_entity.pdbx_description
1 polymer ?
#
loop_
_entity_poly.entity_id
_entity_poly.type
_entity_poly.pdbx_seq_one_letter_code
_entity_poly.pdbx_strand_id
1 'polypeptide(L)'
;MKKLTLSTILLATVFSFAVFTEVKAQAVSVNFSVFQQELSPYGRWVNSPSYGQVWIYNDVNFRPYYTDGHWEYTNYGWSWESDYDWGWAPFHYGRWEEDPYYGWMWIPGYEWGAAWVSWSSYDDYYGWAPLGYGLNVNISFGS
;
A
#
# COMPACT_ATOMS: atom_id res chain seq x y z
N MET A 1 44.89 15.97 70.38
CA MET A 1 43.77 15.04 70.03
C MET A 1 42.98 15.65 68.91
N LYS A 2 43.16 15.15 67.67
CA LYS A 2 42.45 15.64 66.51
C LYS A 2 41.31 14.68 66.25
N LYS A 3 40.07 15.18 66.31
CA LYS A 3 38.88 14.42 65.99
C LYS A 3 38.69 14.40 64.45
N LEU A 4 38.76 13.20 63.87
CA LEU A 4 38.36 12.99 62.44
C LEU A 4 36.84 12.93 62.38
N THR A 5 36.23 13.86 61.66
CA THR A 5 34.82 13.80 61.27
C THR A 5 34.69 13.07 59.91
N LEU A 6 34.08 11.90 59.96
CA LEU A 6 33.83 11.11 58.81
C LEU A 6 32.62 11.73 58.11
N SER A 7 32.83 12.32 56.90
CA SER A 7 31.74 12.86 56.04
C SER A 7 31.22 11.74 55.16
N THR A 8 30.02 11.26 55.46
CA THR A 8 29.31 10.27 54.65
C THR A 8 28.72 10.95 53.43
N ILE A 9 29.29 10.71 52.27
CA ILE A 9 28.72 11.14 50.99
C ILE A 9 27.66 10.13 50.60
N LEU A 10 26.37 10.53 50.67
CA LEU A 10 25.24 9.77 50.21
C LEU A 10 25.11 9.95 48.68
N LEU A 11 25.53 8.92 47.93
CA LEU A 11 25.39 8.91 46.46
C LEU A 11 23.97 8.48 46.13
N ALA A 12 23.11 9.47 45.79
CA ALA A 12 21.77 9.20 45.30
C ALA A 12 21.81 8.80 43.81
N THR A 13 21.70 7.49 43.55
CA THR A 13 21.50 6.98 42.18
C THR A 13 20.06 7.25 41.75
N VAL A 14 19.88 8.22 40.86
CA VAL A 14 18.59 8.48 40.19
C VAL A 14 18.43 7.43 39.10
N PHE A 15 17.57 6.43 39.34
CA PHE A 15 17.13 5.50 38.31
C PHE A 15 16.09 6.21 37.47
N SER A 16 16.50 6.72 36.30
CA SER A 16 15.57 7.19 35.27
C SER A 16 14.90 5.98 34.61
N PHE A 17 13.68 5.69 34.99
CA PHE A 17 12.82 4.77 34.21
C PHE A 17 12.43 5.45 32.92
N ALA A 18 13.04 5.06 31.81
CA ALA A 18 12.58 5.41 30.49
C ALA A 18 11.28 4.62 30.23
N VAL A 19 10.16 5.30 30.31
CA VAL A 19 8.86 4.74 29.92
C VAL A 19 8.85 4.72 28.39
N PHE A 20 9.13 3.56 27.80
CA PHE A 20 8.90 3.34 26.38
C PHE A 20 7.39 3.21 26.18
N THR A 21 6.75 4.30 25.78
CA THR A 21 5.39 4.23 25.23
C THR A 21 5.49 3.60 23.84
N GLU A 22 5.09 2.35 23.72
CA GLU A 22 4.82 1.75 22.42
C GLU A 22 3.69 2.56 21.76
N VAL A 23 4.04 3.40 20.79
CA VAL A 23 3.07 3.99 19.88
C VAL A 23 2.61 2.84 18.99
N LYS A 24 1.51 2.19 19.35
CA LYS A 24 0.80 1.33 18.42
C LYS A 24 0.33 2.22 17.28
N ALA A 25 0.97 2.05 16.11
CA ALA A 25 0.45 2.61 14.89
C ALA A 25 -0.98 2.07 14.74
N GLN A 26 -1.97 2.95 14.91
CA GLN A 26 -3.36 2.61 14.60
C GLN A 26 -3.38 2.30 13.10
N ALA A 27 -3.72 1.07 12.75
CA ALA A 27 -3.99 0.73 11.36
C ALA A 27 -5.12 1.65 10.88
N VAL A 28 -4.79 2.57 9.99
CA VAL A 28 -5.79 3.43 9.35
C VAL A 28 -6.70 2.50 8.58
N SER A 29 -7.96 2.39 9.00
CA SER A 29 -8.92 1.61 8.24
C SER A 29 -9.17 2.33 6.92
N VAL A 30 -8.80 1.68 5.83
CA VAL A 30 -9.01 2.20 4.49
C VAL A 30 -10.49 2.22 4.19
N ASN A 31 -11.00 3.37 3.74
CA ASN A 31 -12.39 3.55 3.31
C ASN A 31 -12.44 4.48 2.10
N PHE A 32 -13.62 4.61 1.49
CA PHE A 32 -13.78 5.40 0.28
C PHE A 32 -13.38 6.87 0.44
N SER A 33 -13.65 7.50 1.58
CA SER A 33 -13.30 8.90 1.81
C SER A 33 -11.78 9.14 1.85
N VAL A 34 -11.02 8.19 2.37
CA VAL A 34 -9.55 8.22 2.34
C VAL A 34 -9.05 8.16 0.90
N PHE A 35 -9.54 7.20 0.11
CA PHE A 35 -9.17 7.14 -1.31
C PHE A 35 -9.54 8.40 -2.06
N GLN A 36 -10.74 8.92 -1.82
CA GLN A 36 -11.19 10.14 -2.48
C GLN A 36 -10.30 11.33 -2.17
N GLN A 37 -9.93 11.51 -0.91
CA GLN A 37 -9.05 12.59 -0.47
C GLN A 37 -7.64 12.45 -1.05
N GLU A 38 -7.04 11.28 -0.94
CA GLU A 38 -5.65 11.03 -1.31
C GLU A 38 -5.43 10.99 -2.83
N LEU A 39 -6.41 10.54 -3.60
CA LEU A 39 -6.28 10.40 -5.05
C LEU A 39 -6.76 11.61 -5.85
N SER A 40 -7.60 12.48 -5.27
CA SER A 40 -8.15 13.66 -5.97
C SER A 40 -7.09 14.62 -6.53
N PRO A 41 -5.91 14.84 -5.91
CA PRO A 41 -4.88 15.68 -6.49
C PRO A 41 -4.26 15.16 -7.79
N TYR A 42 -4.34 13.85 -8.05
CA TYR A 42 -3.63 13.18 -9.13
C TYR A 42 -4.52 12.75 -10.29
N GLY A 43 -5.83 12.73 -10.08
CA GLY A 43 -6.78 12.26 -11.07
C GLY A 43 -8.17 12.79 -10.83
N ARG A 44 -9.13 12.22 -11.53
CA ARG A 44 -10.54 12.59 -11.40
C ARG A 44 -11.42 11.41 -11.03
N TRP A 45 -12.41 11.68 -10.21
CA TRP A 45 -13.47 10.73 -9.88
C TRP A 45 -14.63 10.91 -10.85
N VAL A 46 -15.12 9.81 -11.40
CA VAL A 46 -16.29 9.77 -12.28
C VAL A 46 -17.27 8.70 -11.81
N ASN A 47 -18.54 8.92 -12.09
CA ASN A 47 -19.58 7.95 -11.79
C ASN A 47 -19.79 7.04 -12.99
N SER A 48 -19.27 5.80 -12.93
CA SER A 48 -19.49 4.77 -13.93
C SER A 48 -20.86 4.12 -13.74
N PRO A 49 -21.65 3.91 -14.80
CA PRO A 49 -22.93 3.19 -14.68
C PRO A 49 -22.77 1.76 -14.16
N SER A 50 -21.64 1.12 -14.44
CA SER A 50 -21.40 -0.29 -14.10
C SER A 50 -20.75 -0.49 -12.74
N TYR A 51 -19.91 0.49 -12.28
CA TYR A 51 -19.04 0.30 -11.13
C TYR A 51 -19.22 1.35 -10.03
N GLY A 52 -20.08 2.36 -10.24
CA GLY A 52 -20.21 3.50 -9.32
C GLY A 52 -19.02 4.45 -9.42
N GLN A 53 -18.52 4.95 -8.30
CA GLN A 53 -17.39 5.88 -8.30
C GLN A 53 -16.09 5.16 -8.67
N VAL A 54 -15.48 5.59 -9.77
CA VAL A 54 -14.18 5.13 -10.25
C VAL A 54 -13.21 6.28 -10.37
N TRP A 55 -11.92 6.00 -10.24
CA TRP A 55 -10.87 7.00 -10.36
C TRP A 55 -10.07 6.81 -11.64
N ILE A 56 -9.72 7.92 -12.28
CA ILE A 56 -8.96 7.96 -13.54
C ILE A 56 -7.75 8.85 -13.34
N TYR A 57 -6.56 8.30 -13.54
CA TYR A 57 -5.32 9.07 -13.51
C TYR A 57 -5.24 10.04 -14.69
N ASN A 58 -4.61 11.20 -14.50
CA ASN A 58 -4.60 12.27 -15.51
C ASN A 58 -3.59 12.07 -16.66
N ASP A 59 -2.86 10.94 -16.71
CA ASP A 59 -1.94 10.63 -17.80
C ASP A 59 -2.55 9.58 -18.74
N VAL A 60 -2.73 9.93 -20.00
CA VAL A 60 -3.30 9.04 -21.05
C VAL A 60 -2.35 7.90 -21.46
N ASN A 61 -1.06 8.00 -21.17
CA ASN A 61 -0.08 6.95 -21.45
C ASN A 61 0.10 5.98 -20.29
N PHE A 62 -0.57 6.23 -19.18
CA PHE A 62 -0.51 5.40 -18.01
C PHE A 62 -1.04 3.98 -18.28
N ARG A 63 -0.31 2.99 -17.77
CA ARG A 63 -0.72 1.58 -17.74
C ARG A 63 -0.49 1.02 -16.34
N PRO A 64 -1.51 0.48 -15.67
CA PRO A 64 -1.37 -0.09 -14.35
C PRO A 64 -0.41 -1.29 -14.37
N TYR A 65 0.43 -1.40 -13.34
CA TYR A 65 1.48 -2.42 -13.16
C TYR A 65 2.52 -2.45 -14.29
N TYR A 66 2.74 -1.32 -14.95
CA TYR A 66 3.72 -1.17 -16.02
C TYR A 66 4.45 0.16 -15.97
N THR A 67 3.71 1.27 -15.77
CA THR A 67 4.27 2.63 -15.79
C THR A 67 4.78 3.00 -14.41
N ASP A 68 6.02 3.51 -14.34
CA ASP A 68 6.65 4.09 -13.15
C ASP A 68 6.55 3.22 -11.89
N GLY A 69 7.27 2.10 -11.96
CA GLY A 69 7.36 1.13 -10.87
C GLY A 69 8.11 -0.14 -11.31
N HIS A 70 8.19 -1.08 -10.42
CA HIS A 70 8.86 -2.36 -10.66
C HIS A 70 8.27 -3.49 -9.83
N TRP A 71 8.59 -4.73 -10.20
CA TRP A 71 8.22 -5.91 -9.46
C TRP A 71 9.27 -6.24 -8.40
N GLU A 72 8.84 -6.48 -7.17
CA GLU A 72 9.67 -6.96 -6.07
C GLU A 72 9.07 -8.24 -5.46
N TYR A 73 9.93 -9.23 -5.17
CA TYR A 73 9.48 -10.45 -4.50
C TYR A 73 9.54 -10.26 -2.99
N THR A 74 8.39 -10.33 -2.34
CA THR A 74 8.20 -10.08 -0.91
C THR A 74 7.68 -11.34 -0.19
N ASN A 75 7.51 -11.25 1.13
CA ASN A 75 6.84 -12.28 1.92
C ASN A 75 5.36 -12.51 1.53
N TYR A 76 4.78 -11.58 0.75
CA TYR A 76 3.43 -11.66 0.21
C TYR A 76 3.41 -12.12 -1.27
N GLY A 77 4.55 -12.57 -1.79
CA GLY A 77 4.75 -12.87 -3.20
C GLY A 77 5.22 -11.66 -4.01
N TRP A 78 4.99 -11.70 -5.33
CA TRP A 78 5.33 -10.58 -6.21
C TRP A 78 4.45 -9.38 -5.92
N SER A 79 5.09 -8.29 -5.49
CA SER A 79 4.49 -7.00 -5.19
C SER A 79 4.84 -5.98 -6.28
N TRP A 80 3.88 -5.12 -6.62
CA TRP A 80 4.18 -3.96 -7.46
C TRP A 80 4.58 -2.78 -6.61
N GLU A 81 5.84 -2.38 -6.72
CA GLU A 81 6.37 -1.19 -6.06
C GLU A 81 6.29 -0.01 -7.04
N SER A 82 5.36 0.90 -6.76
CA SER A 82 5.08 2.07 -7.58
C SER A 82 5.96 3.25 -7.18
N ASP A 83 6.44 4.00 -8.17
CA ASP A 83 7.16 5.26 -7.95
C ASP A 83 6.20 6.47 -7.78
N TYR A 84 4.87 6.25 -7.93
CA TYR A 84 3.88 7.29 -7.69
C TYR A 84 3.55 7.42 -6.19
N ASP A 85 3.47 8.64 -5.67
CA ASP A 85 3.06 8.92 -4.28
C ASP A 85 1.68 8.34 -3.94
N TRP A 86 0.77 8.26 -4.93
CA TRP A 86 -0.57 7.72 -4.79
C TRP A 86 -0.64 6.19 -4.99
N GLY A 87 0.45 5.55 -5.40
CA GLY A 87 0.48 4.13 -5.81
C GLY A 87 0.10 3.14 -4.71
N TRP A 88 0.27 3.50 -3.44
CA TRP A 88 -0.10 2.67 -2.29
C TRP A 88 -1.57 2.24 -2.30
N ALA A 89 -2.46 3.02 -2.90
CA ALA A 89 -3.89 2.72 -2.96
C ALA A 89 -4.25 1.88 -4.19
N PRO A 90 -4.17 2.38 -5.44
CA PRO A 90 -4.70 1.68 -6.60
C PRO A 90 -3.94 0.42 -7.02
N PHE A 91 -2.70 0.24 -6.56
CA PHE A 91 -1.95 -0.99 -6.88
C PHE A 91 -2.11 -2.09 -5.84
N HIS A 92 -2.58 -1.76 -4.64
CA HIS A 92 -2.76 -2.72 -3.56
C HIS A 92 -4.22 -2.95 -3.16
N TYR A 93 -5.12 -2.06 -3.58
CA TYR A 93 -6.55 -2.15 -3.32
C TYR A 93 -7.35 -2.02 -4.62
N GLY A 94 -8.52 -2.65 -4.67
CA GLY A 94 -9.43 -2.53 -5.82
C GLY A 94 -8.93 -3.22 -7.08
N ARG A 95 -9.43 -2.75 -8.22
CA ARG A 95 -9.16 -3.35 -9.54
C ARG A 95 -9.02 -2.27 -10.60
N TRP A 96 -8.19 -2.55 -11.60
CA TRP A 96 -8.08 -1.75 -12.81
C TRP A 96 -8.88 -2.38 -13.93
N GLU A 97 -9.68 -1.57 -14.61
CA GLU A 97 -10.43 -1.94 -15.82
C GLU A 97 -10.13 -0.94 -16.94
N GLU A 98 -10.03 -1.43 -18.16
CA GLU A 98 -9.85 -0.58 -19.33
C GLU A 98 -11.23 -0.29 -19.99
N ASP A 99 -11.59 0.99 -20.01
CA ASP A 99 -12.82 1.47 -20.64
C ASP A 99 -12.48 2.11 -21.99
N PRO A 100 -13.26 1.84 -23.06
CA PRO A 100 -13.00 2.41 -24.38
C PRO A 100 -13.03 3.94 -24.44
N TYR A 101 -13.74 4.59 -23.54
CA TYR A 101 -13.89 6.04 -23.49
C TYR A 101 -12.94 6.70 -22.50
N TYR A 102 -12.80 6.11 -21.30
CA TYR A 102 -12.00 6.69 -20.21
C TYR A 102 -10.55 6.19 -20.16
N GLY A 103 -10.23 5.10 -20.88
CA GLY A 103 -8.99 4.38 -20.69
C GLY A 103 -8.97 3.60 -19.37
N TRP A 104 -7.82 3.55 -18.69
CA TRP A 104 -7.69 2.84 -17.43
C TRP A 104 -8.44 3.54 -16.31
N MET A 105 -9.38 2.80 -15.70
CA MET A 105 -10.18 3.21 -14.55
C MET A 105 -9.84 2.33 -13.35
N TRP A 106 -9.69 2.92 -12.19
CA TRP A 106 -9.56 2.20 -10.94
C TRP A 106 -10.89 2.12 -10.20
N ILE A 107 -11.31 0.91 -9.89
CA ILE A 107 -12.52 0.60 -9.13
C ILE A 107 -12.10 0.34 -7.69
N PRO A 108 -12.52 1.16 -6.71
CA PRO A 108 -12.14 1.00 -5.32
C PRO A 108 -12.50 -0.36 -4.75
N GLY A 109 -11.60 -0.88 -3.91
CA GLY A 109 -11.80 -2.08 -3.09
C GLY A 109 -11.06 -1.90 -1.77
N TYR A 110 -11.35 -2.74 -0.78
CA TYR A 110 -10.89 -2.54 0.60
C TYR A 110 -10.03 -3.71 1.11
N GLU A 111 -9.79 -4.68 0.27
CA GLU A 111 -8.88 -5.78 0.55
C GLU A 111 -7.50 -5.47 0.00
N TRP A 112 -6.48 -5.55 0.86
CA TRP A 112 -5.08 -5.36 0.47
C TRP A 112 -4.52 -6.59 -0.22
N GLY A 113 -3.73 -6.38 -1.27
CA GLY A 113 -2.94 -7.40 -1.93
C GLY A 113 -1.62 -6.83 -2.45
N ALA A 114 -0.60 -7.68 -2.58
CA ALA A 114 0.70 -7.29 -3.11
C ALA A 114 0.61 -6.78 -4.55
N ALA A 115 -0.26 -7.37 -5.34
CA ALA A 115 -0.68 -6.92 -6.67
C ALA A 115 -1.92 -7.70 -7.10
N TRP A 116 -2.82 -7.02 -7.82
CA TRP A 116 -4.04 -7.62 -8.35
C TRP A 116 -3.91 -7.85 -9.85
N VAL A 117 -3.09 -8.86 -10.19
CA VAL A 117 -2.78 -9.26 -11.57
C VAL A 117 -2.96 -10.75 -11.77
N SER A 118 -3.22 -11.16 -13.00
CA SER A 118 -3.07 -12.54 -13.45
C SER A 118 -1.72 -12.70 -14.14
N TRP A 119 -1.02 -13.77 -13.84
CA TRP A 119 0.25 -14.12 -14.44
C TRP A 119 0.08 -15.19 -15.52
N SER A 120 0.85 -15.09 -16.58
CA SER A 120 1.02 -16.13 -17.58
C SER A 120 2.49 -16.36 -17.88
N SER A 121 2.84 -17.58 -18.27
CA SER A 121 4.19 -17.91 -18.70
C SER A 121 4.13 -18.67 -20.03
N TYR A 122 5.06 -18.36 -20.92
CA TYR A 122 5.28 -19.05 -22.18
C TYR A 122 6.78 -19.14 -22.43
N ASP A 123 7.32 -20.34 -22.51
CA ASP A 123 8.76 -20.62 -22.54
C ASP A 123 9.48 -19.89 -21.36
N ASP A 124 10.46 -19.05 -21.65
CA ASP A 124 11.23 -18.27 -20.69
C ASP A 124 10.66 -16.87 -20.41
N TYR A 125 9.45 -16.59 -20.92
CA TYR A 125 8.78 -15.29 -20.77
C TYR A 125 7.67 -15.36 -19.74
N TYR A 126 7.58 -14.29 -18.93
CA TYR A 126 6.48 -14.06 -18.01
C TYR A 126 5.70 -12.82 -18.45
N GLY A 127 4.39 -12.94 -18.45
CA GLY A 127 3.48 -11.83 -18.73
C GLY A 127 2.49 -11.67 -17.59
N TRP A 128 1.94 -10.48 -17.45
CA TRP A 128 0.91 -10.18 -16.48
C TRP A 128 -0.10 -9.22 -17.08
N ALA A 129 -1.31 -9.24 -16.52
CA ALA A 129 -2.37 -8.29 -16.83
C ALA A 129 -3.13 -7.96 -15.54
N PRO A 130 -3.66 -6.72 -15.42
CA PRO A 130 -4.56 -6.39 -14.32
C PRO A 130 -5.69 -7.41 -14.22
N LEU A 131 -6.00 -7.83 -13.00
CA LEU A 131 -7.11 -8.73 -12.73
C LEU A 131 -8.41 -7.94 -12.77
N GLY A 132 -9.32 -8.33 -13.66
CA GLY A 132 -10.59 -7.65 -13.87
C GLY A 132 -11.51 -7.64 -12.66
N TYR A 133 -12.46 -6.72 -12.65
CA TYR A 133 -13.43 -6.56 -11.57
C TYR A 133 -14.26 -7.83 -11.36
N GLY A 134 -14.44 -8.19 -10.10
CA GLY A 134 -15.19 -9.40 -9.72
C GLY A 134 -14.43 -10.72 -9.87
N LEU A 135 -13.21 -10.69 -10.41
CA LEU A 135 -12.34 -11.85 -10.48
C LEU A 135 -11.46 -11.95 -9.22
N ASN A 136 -11.31 -13.18 -8.69
CA ASN A 136 -10.39 -13.49 -7.61
C ASN A 136 -9.39 -14.53 -8.10
N VAL A 137 -8.12 -14.32 -7.82
CA VAL A 137 -7.10 -15.34 -8.02
C VAL A 137 -7.06 -16.22 -6.76
N ASN A 138 -7.50 -17.46 -6.87
CA ASN A 138 -7.17 -18.47 -5.88
C ASN A 138 -5.71 -18.85 -6.12
N ILE A 139 -4.80 -18.24 -5.37
CA ILE A 139 -3.40 -18.62 -5.39
C ILE A 139 -3.29 -19.93 -4.61
N SER A 140 -3.37 -21.06 -5.32
CA SER A 140 -2.95 -22.34 -4.78
C SER A 140 -1.42 -22.35 -4.79
N PHE A 141 -0.79 -22.14 -3.66
CA PHE A 141 0.60 -22.50 -3.50
C PHE A 141 0.67 -24.03 -3.53
N GLY A 142 1.07 -24.58 -4.67
CA GLY A 142 1.39 -26.00 -4.78
C GLY A 142 2.55 -26.32 -3.84
N SER A 143 2.32 -27.27 -2.96
CA SER A 143 3.31 -27.90 -2.09
C SER A 143 4.30 -28.73 -2.89
#